data_20f913975ce9613e3c6d48ea125a704e
#
_entry.id   20f913975ce9613e3c6d48ea125a704e
#
_cell.length_a   1.000
_cell.length_b   1.000
_cell.length_c   1.000
_cell.angle_alpha   90.00
_cell.angle_beta   90.00
_cell.angle_gamma   90.00
#
_symmetry.space_group_name_H-M   'P 1'
#
loop_
_entity.id
_entity.type
_entity.pdbx_description
1 polymer ?
#
loop_
_entity_poly.entity_id
_entity_poly.type
_entity_poly.pdbx_seq_one_letter_code
_entity_poly.pdbx_strand_id
1 'polypeptide(L)'
;RNIRKPLIVMSPKSLLRHKLVVSNLGEMGPRTHFHRVLGEHDRLVLDKKIRRVILCSGKVYYDLLQERRIREINDVAIVRVEQLYPFPWQGLVQQLGRYPHAEVVWCQEEPANMGAWFFVNQRINAILRDFGHQSECVAYVGRRGAASPATGLLSRHVEQQKWIVDQALSGELDKLALPHQRPKY
;
A
#
# COMPACT_ATOMS: atom_id res chain seq x y z
N ARG A 1 17.64 17.90 -17.92
CA ARG A 1 18.92 17.96 -17.17
C ARG A 1 20.06 17.54 -18.10
N ASN A 2 21.20 18.18 -18.03
CA ASN A 2 22.39 17.88 -18.84
C ASN A 2 23.17 16.65 -18.34
N ILE A 3 22.47 15.66 -17.80
CA ILE A 3 23.06 14.42 -17.28
C ILE A 3 22.69 13.30 -18.24
N ARG A 4 23.70 12.70 -18.86
CA ARG A 4 23.56 11.50 -19.70
C ARG A 4 24.24 10.33 -19.01
N LYS A 5 23.50 9.62 -18.16
CA LYS A 5 23.98 8.42 -17.47
C LYS A 5 22.93 7.32 -17.60
N PRO A 6 23.34 6.04 -17.62
CA PRO A 6 22.38 4.95 -17.58
C PRO A 6 21.51 5.03 -16.32
N LEU A 7 20.22 4.81 -16.48
CA LEU A 7 19.29 4.61 -15.38
C LEU A 7 18.91 3.13 -15.34
N ILE A 8 19.29 2.45 -14.26
CA ILE A 8 18.93 1.06 -14.03
C ILE A 8 17.76 1.03 -13.06
N VAL A 9 16.64 0.47 -13.49
CA VAL A 9 15.43 0.34 -12.68
C VAL A 9 15.17 -1.14 -12.43
N MET A 10 15.23 -1.54 -11.16
CA MET A 10 14.87 -2.90 -10.73
C MET A 10 13.35 -2.98 -10.62
N SER A 11 12.73 -3.82 -11.44
CA SER A 11 11.28 -3.96 -11.52
C SER A 11 10.84 -5.42 -11.40
N PRO A 12 9.67 -5.72 -10.81
CA PRO A 12 9.13 -7.07 -10.81
C PRO A 12 8.83 -7.53 -12.25
N LYS A 13 9.48 -8.61 -12.68
CA LYS A 13 9.31 -9.15 -14.04
C LYS A 13 7.85 -9.52 -14.34
N SER A 14 7.10 -9.98 -13.33
CA SER A 14 5.69 -10.34 -13.45
C SER A 14 4.79 -9.18 -13.91
N LEU A 15 5.17 -7.93 -13.62
CA LEU A 15 4.37 -6.75 -14.00
C LEU A 15 4.50 -6.39 -15.49
N LEU A 16 5.55 -6.82 -16.18
CA LEU A 16 5.79 -6.44 -17.59
C LEU A 16 4.67 -6.87 -18.55
N ARG A 17 3.91 -7.91 -18.21
CA ARG A 17 2.79 -8.42 -19.00
C ARG A 17 1.52 -8.58 -18.18
N HIS A 18 1.44 -7.91 -17.03
CA HIS A 18 0.30 -8.04 -16.15
C HIS A 18 -0.90 -7.27 -16.70
N LYS A 19 -2.07 -7.92 -16.80
CA LYS A 19 -3.27 -7.36 -17.43
C LYS A 19 -3.80 -6.08 -16.75
N LEU A 20 -3.53 -5.90 -15.46
CA LEU A 20 -3.94 -4.72 -14.68
C LEU A 20 -2.91 -3.59 -14.72
N VAL A 21 -1.69 -3.84 -15.21
CA VAL A 21 -0.63 -2.82 -15.32
C VAL A 21 -0.73 -2.16 -16.69
N VAL A 22 -1.72 -1.31 -16.83
CA VAL A 22 -2.01 -0.59 -18.07
C VAL A 22 -2.30 0.87 -17.77
N SER A 23 -1.99 1.74 -18.73
CA SER A 23 -2.32 3.15 -18.70
C SER A 23 -2.95 3.57 -20.03
N ASN A 24 -3.77 4.60 -20.00
CA ASN A 24 -4.29 5.20 -21.22
C ASN A 24 -3.21 6.06 -21.90
N LEU A 25 -3.21 6.10 -23.22
CA LEU A 25 -2.27 6.95 -23.98
C LEU A 25 -2.35 8.43 -23.59
N GLY A 26 -3.53 8.91 -23.19
CA GLY A 26 -3.72 10.26 -22.70
C GLY A 26 -2.92 10.60 -21.43
N GLU A 27 -2.61 9.60 -20.61
CA GLU A 27 -1.78 9.76 -19.38
C GLU A 27 -0.29 9.94 -19.70
N MET A 28 0.12 9.70 -20.94
CA MET A 28 1.50 9.85 -21.43
C MET A 28 1.67 11.09 -22.31
N GLY A 29 0.62 11.87 -22.52
CA GLY A 29 0.59 13.01 -23.41
C GLY A 29 1.23 14.28 -22.84
N PRO A 30 1.30 15.35 -23.64
CA PRO A 30 1.74 16.67 -23.18
C PRO A 30 0.87 17.15 -22.01
N ARG A 31 1.48 17.79 -21.02
CA ARG A 31 0.82 18.29 -19.79
C ARG A 31 0.44 17.23 -18.77
N THR A 32 0.89 16.00 -18.94
CA THR A 32 0.81 15.00 -17.86
C THR A 32 2.02 15.12 -16.92
N HIS A 33 1.89 14.59 -15.73
CA HIS A 33 2.95 14.62 -14.74
C HIS A 33 2.93 13.33 -13.89
N PHE A 34 4.01 13.09 -13.17
CA PHE A 34 4.09 11.97 -12.25
C PHE A 34 3.12 12.16 -11.07
N HIS A 35 2.24 11.19 -10.85
CA HIS A 35 1.32 11.18 -9.72
C HIS A 35 2.00 10.58 -8.49
N ARG A 36 2.19 11.40 -7.46
CA ARG A 36 2.87 11.01 -6.22
C ARG A 36 2.03 10.07 -5.36
N VAL A 37 0.71 10.25 -5.40
CA VAL A 37 -0.30 9.43 -4.74
C VAL A 37 -1.41 9.17 -5.75
N LEU A 38 -1.78 7.91 -5.89
CA LEU A 38 -2.90 7.49 -6.74
C LEU A 38 -4.02 6.99 -5.84
N GLY A 39 -5.16 7.64 -5.92
CA GLY A 39 -6.35 7.27 -5.14
C GLY A 39 -7.05 6.03 -5.69
N GLU A 40 -8.20 5.74 -5.11
CA GLU A 40 -9.04 4.63 -5.54
C GLU A 40 -9.59 4.86 -6.96
N HIS A 41 -9.51 3.84 -7.79
CA HIS A 41 -9.97 3.88 -9.18
C HIS A 41 -11.28 3.10 -9.41
N ASP A 42 -11.57 2.10 -8.59
CA ASP A 42 -12.80 1.32 -8.75
C ASP A 42 -13.99 2.04 -8.13
N ARG A 43 -15.18 1.73 -8.63
CA ARG A 43 -16.42 2.24 -8.07
C ARG A 43 -16.78 1.41 -6.82
N LEU A 44 -16.58 2.02 -5.66
CA LEU A 44 -16.89 1.45 -4.35
C LEU A 44 -18.21 2.02 -3.79
N VAL A 45 -18.53 1.65 -2.57
CA VAL A 45 -19.59 2.32 -1.78
C VAL A 45 -19.24 3.80 -1.56
N LEU A 46 -20.20 4.58 -1.02
CA LEU A 46 -19.97 5.98 -0.70
C LEU A 46 -18.76 6.13 0.25
N ASP A 47 -17.95 7.15 0.06
CA ASP A 47 -16.71 7.40 0.80
C ASP A 47 -16.88 7.27 2.33
N LYS A 48 -17.99 7.79 2.87
CA LYS A 48 -18.32 7.68 4.30
C LYS A 48 -18.65 6.26 4.80
N LYS A 49 -18.87 5.30 3.88
CA LYS A 49 -19.12 3.89 4.19
C LYS A 49 -17.89 3.01 4.00
N ILE A 50 -16.80 3.58 3.55
CA ILE A 50 -15.51 2.86 3.47
C ILE A 50 -15.05 2.57 4.89
N ARG A 51 -14.88 1.28 5.20
CA ARG A 51 -14.43 0.83 6.53
C ARG A 51 -12.90 0.84 6.67
N ARG A 52 -12.18 0.70 5.55
CA ARG A 52 -10.70 0.61 5.56
C ARG A 52 -10.10 1.27 4.34
N VAL A 53 -8.98 1.95 4.55
CA VAL A 53 -8.09 2.45 3.50
C VAL A 53 -6.75 1.74 3.61
N ILE A 54 -6.36 1.04 2.55
CA ILE A 54 -5.07 0.39 2.43
C ILE A 54 -4.12 1.31 1.67
N LEU A 55 -3.07 1.77 2.33
CA LEU A 55 -1.93 2.45 1.72
C LEU A 55 -0.88 1.42 1.34
N CYS A 56 -0.39 1.45 0.13
CA CYS A 56 0.64 0.50 -0.33
C CYS A 56 1.53 1.15 -1.39
N SER A 57 2.62 0.49 -1.74
CA SER A 57 3.53 0.89 -2.82
C SER A 57 3.96 -0.34 -3.62
N GLY A 58 4.12 -0.20 -4.93
CA GLY A 58 4.65 -1.24 -5.79
C GLY A 58 3.66 -2.38 -6.13
N LYS A 59 4.20 -3.58 -6.32
CA LYS A 59 3.49 -4.73 -6.91
C LYS A 59 2.30 -5.21 -6.07
N VAL A 60 2.37 -5.14 -4.75
CA VAL A 60 1.31 -5.62 -3.84
C VAL A 60 -0.05 -4.97 -4.14
N TYR A 61 -0.06 -3.76 -4.71
CA TYR A 61 -1.29 -3.11 -5.17
C TYR A 61 -2.11 -4.01 -6.10
N TYR A 62 -1.47 -4.68 -7.05
CA TYR A 62 -2.17 -5.48 -8.05
C TYR A 62 -2.70 -6.78 -7.45
N ASP A 63 -1.98 -7.37 -6.49
CA ASP A 63 -2.44 -8.54 -5.75
C ASP A 63 -3.69 -8.19 -4.90
N LEU A 64 -3.66 -7.05 -4.21
CA LEU A 64 -4.78 -6.52 -3.44
C LEU A 64 -5.98 -6.20 -4.35
N LEU A 65 -5.76 -5.50 -5.46
CA LEU A 65 -6.81 -5.10 -6.38
C LEU A 65 -7.49 -6.31 -7.02
N GLN A 66 -6.71 -7.28 -7.47
CA GLN A 66 -7.24 -8.50 -8.08
C GLN A 66 -8.10 -9.27 -7.10
N GLU A 67 -7.61 -9.51 -5.89
CA GLU A 67 -8.31 -10.28 -4.88
C GLU A 67 -9.55 -9.55 -4.35
N ARG A 68 -9.47 -8.23 -4.17
CA ARG A 68 -10.63 -7.40 -3.80
C ARG A 68 -11.76 -7.54 -4.82
N ARG A 69 -11.43 -7.50 -6.11
CA ARG A 69 -12.41 -7.66 -7.20
C ARG A 69 -13.00 -9.07 -7.25
N ILE A 70 -12.18 -10.11 -7.06
CA ILE A 70 -12.63 -11.50 -7.01
C ILE A 70 -13.61 -11.73 -5.85
N ARG A 71 -13.36 -11.10 -4.70
CA ARG A 71 -14.22 -11.23 -3.50
C ARG A 71 -15.37 -10.22 -3.48
N GLU A 72 -15.51 -9.38 -4.48
CA GLU A 72 -16.54 -8.34 -4.57
C GLU A 72 -16.57 -7.40 -3.35
N ILE A 73 -15.39 -7.17 -2.70
CA ILE A 73 -15.26 -6.27 -1.56
C ILE A 73 -15.34 -4.83 -2.08
N ASN A 74 -16.35 -4.09 -1.64
CA ASN A 74 -16.64 -2.73 -2.12
C ASN A 74 -16.54 -1.64 -1.04
N ASP A 75 -16.10 -1.99 0.16
CA ASP A 75 -15.96 -1.11 1.32
C ASP A 75 -14.49 -0.92 1.79
N VAL A 76 -13.54 -1.35 0.97
CA VAL A 76 -12.09 -1.20 1.21
C VAL A 76 -11.46 -0.43 0.05
N ALA A 77 -10.97 0.78 0.31
CA ALA A 77 -10.25 1.58 -0.68
C ALA A 77 -8.75 1.25 -0.67
N ILE A 78 -8.12 1.28 -1.85
CA ILE A 78 -6.68 1.04 -2.00
C ILE A 78 -6.04 2.29 -2.60
N VAL A 79 -5.09 2.88 -1.90
CA VAL A 79 -4.37 4.09 -2.29
C VAL A 79 -2.89 3.76 -2.47
N ARG A 80 -2.35 4.09 -3.64
CA ARG A 80 -0.93 3.87 -3.95
C ARG A 80 -0.10 5.09 -3.61
N VAL A 81 0.95 4.89 -2.84
CA VAL A 81 1.96 5.90 -2.55
C VAL A 81 3.14 5.67 -3.49
N GLU A 82 3.14 6.33 -4.64
CA GLU A 82 4.13 6.14 -5.70
C GLU A 82 5.45 6.88 -5.41
N GLN A 83 5.40 7.94 -4.59
CA GLN A 83 6.57 8.68 -4.16
C GLN A 83 6.70 8.61 -2.64
N LEU A 84 7.81 8.04 -2.16
CA LEU A 84 8.10 8.00 -0.73
C LEU A 84 8.87 9.24 -0.27
N TYR A 85 9.76 9.78 -1.11
CA TYR A 85 10.55 10.96 -0.79
C TYR A 85 10.67 11.92 -1.99
N PRO A 86 10.47 13.21 -1.80
CA PRO A 86 9.86 13.87 -0.62
C PRO A 86 8.48 13.31 -0.32
N PHE A 87 8.15 13.21 0.99
CA PHE A 87 6.90 12.58 1.40
C PHE A 87 5.68 13.37 0.92
N PRO A 88 4.68 12.73 0.31
CA PRO A 88 3.57 13.40 -0.37
C PRO A 88 2.44 13.78 0.59
N TRP A 89 2.71 14.64 1.60
CA TRP A 89 1.77 15.07 2.64
C TRP A 89 0.41 15.47 2.09
N GLN A 90 0.40 16.44 1.19
CA GLN A 90 -0.85 17.00 0.66
C GLN A 90 -1.69 15.95 -0.07
N GLY A 91 -1.05 15.11 -0.87
CA GLY A 91 -1.73 14.03 -1.58
C GLY A 91 -2.35 13.01 -0.63
N LEU A 92 -1.66 12.66 0.46
CA LEU A 92 -2.19 11.74 1.47
C LEU A 92 -3.31 12.39 2.29
N VAL A 93 -3.17 13.64 2.72
CA VAL A 93 -4.24 14.39 3.39
C VAL A 93 -5.50 14.42 2.52
N GLN A 94 -5.36 14.70 1.23
CA GLN A 94 -6.48 14.71 0.29
C GLN A 94 -7.16 13.34 0.17
N GLN A 95 -6.39 12.26 0.09
CA GLN A 95 -6.97 10.92 -0.02
C GLN A 95 -7.60 10.45 1.29
N LEU A 96 -6.91 10.61 2.42
CA LEU A 96 -7.41 10.18 3.73
C LEU A 96 -8.61 11.01 4.19
N GLY A 97 -8.65 12.29 3.83
CA GLY A 97 -9.78 13.16 4.14
C GLY A 97 -11.11 12.74 3.51
N ARG A 98 -11.06 11.92 2.45
CA ARG A 98 -12.28 11.32 1.88
C ARG A 98 -12.90 10.26 2.80
N TYR A 99 -12.09 9.63 3.66
CA TYR A 99 -12.46 8.47 4.45
C TYR A 99 -12.23 8.68 5.95
N PRO A 100 -12.81 9.71 6.57
CA PRO A 100 -12.44 10.18 7.92
C PRO A 100 -12.70 9.15 9.01
N HIS A 101 -13.55 8.16 8.78
CA HIS A 101 -13.92 7.11 9.74
C HIS A 101 -13.28 5.76 9.45
N ALA A 102 -12.54 5.64 8.34
CA ALA A 102 -11.96 4.38 7.91
C ALA A 102 -10.76 3.99 8.77
N GLU A 103 -10.56 2.70 8.96
CA GLU A 103 -9.30 2.17 9.47
C GLU A 103 -8.19 2.38 8.43
N VAL A 104 -7.03 2.86 8.86
CA VAL A 104 -5.90 3.11 7.96
C VAL A 104 -4.82 2.06 8.14
N VAL A 105 -4.43 1.44 7.03
CA VAL A 105 -3.46 0.34 6.98
C VAL A 105 -2.34 0.66 6.03
N TRP A 106 -1.10 0.39 6.43
CA TRP A 106 0.03 0.27 5.50
C TRP A 106 0.26 -1.20 5.18
N CYS A 107 0.19 -1.55 3.89
CA CYS A 107 0.44 -2.90 3.40
C CYS A 107 1.70 -2.95 2.55
N GLN A 108 2.63 -3.85 2.88
CA GLN A 108 3.84 -4.09 2.10
C GLN A 108 4.21 -5.58 2.03
N GLU A 109 4.97 -5.97 1.02
CA GLU A 109 5.46 -7.34 0.86
C GLU A 109 6.75 -7.61 1.64
N GLU A 110 7.55 -6.58 1.84
CA GLU A 110 8.81 -6.66 2.55
C GLU A 110 8.59 -6.98 4.03
N PRO A 111 9.58 -7.63 4.69
CA PRO A 111 9.55 -7.79 6.14
C PRO A 111 9.41 -6.47 6.88
N ALA A 112 8.83 -6.50 8.08
CA ALA A 112 8.55 -5.31 8.88
C ALA A 112 9.79 -4.44 9.16
N ASN A 113 10.97 -5.05 9.25
CA ASN A 113 12.25 -4.34 9.43
C ASN A 113 12.87 -3.84 8.12
N MET A 114 12.18 -3.99 7.00
CA MET A 114 12.60 -3.59 5.66
C MET A 114 11.47 -2.83 4.96
N GLY A 115 11.70 -2.42 3.71
CA GLY A 115 10.71 -1.65 2.96
C GLY A 115 10.46 -0.27 3.55
N ALA A 116 9.26 0.25 3.35
CA ALA A 116 8.95 1.63 3.69
C ALA A 116 8.34 1.82 5.09
N TRP A 117 7.95 0.76 5.79
CA TRP A 117 7.19 0.84 7.04
C TRP A 117 7.76 1.83 8.05
N PHE A 118 9.04 1.70 8.43
CA PHE A 118 9.65 2.60 9.42
C PHE A 118 9.76 4.05 8.95
N PHE A 119 9.81 4.26 7.65
CA PHE A 119 9.83 5.60 7.09
C PHE A 119 8.44 6.24 7.06
N VAL A 120 7.40 5.48 6.71
CA VAL A 120 6.06 6.02 6.46
C VAL A 120 5.21 6.11 7.71
N ASN A 121 5.35 5.19 8.68
CA ASN A 121 4.42 5.06 9.80
C ASN A 121 4.31 6.34 10.63
N GLN A 122 5.42 6.94 11.03
CA GLN A 122 5.42 8.18 11.81
C GLN A 122 4.80 9.34 11.05
N ARG A 123 5.02 9.41 9.73
CA ARG A 123 4.50 10.46 8.86
C ARG A 123 3.00 10.32 8.65
N ILE A 124 2.53 9.10 8.41
CA ILE A 124 1.10 8.82 8.29
C ILE A 124 0.41 9.11 9.63
N ASN A 125 0.98 8.67 10.75
CA ASN A 125 0.43 8.95 12.08
C ASN A 125 0.38 10.45 12.39
N ALA A 126 1.36 11.24 11.94
CA ALA A 126 1.30 12.70 12.06
C ALA A 126 0.12 13.27 11.25
N ILE A 127 -0.06 12.83 9.98
CA ILE A 127 -1.20 13.25 9.17
C ILE A 127 -2.53 12.90 9.88
N LEU A 128 -2.68 11.67 10.37
CA LEU A 128 -3.93 11.23 11.01
C LEU A 128 -4.27 12.09 12.24
N ARG A 129 -3.28 12.40 13.08
CA ARG A 129 -3.46 13.28 14.25
C ARG A 129 -3.77 14.72 13.86
N ASP A 130 -2.98 15.29 12.95
CA ASP A 130 -3.11 16.71 12.55
C ASP A 130 -4.46 16.97 11.85
N PHE A 131 -4.97 15.98 11.15
CA PHE A 131 -6.25 16.04 10.46
C PHE A 131 -7.44 15.65 11.36
N GLY A 132 -7.21 15.12 12.57
CA GLY A 132 -8.26 14.63 13.47
C GLY A 132 -8.99 13.39 12.92
N HIS A 133 -8.26 12.51 12.25
CA HIS A 133 -8.82 11.29 11.70
C HIS A 133 -9.21 10.32 12.82
N GLN A 134 -10.33 9.60 12.67
CA GLN A 134 -10.79 8.67 13.70
C GLN A 134 -9.80 7.52 13.96
N SER A 135 -9.04 7.09 12.95
CA SER A 135 -7.93 6.19 13.13
C SER A 135 -6.73 6.99 13.64
N GLU A 136 -6.39 6.86 14.92
CA GLU A 136 -5.29 7.60 15.56
C GLU A 136 -3.90 7.16 15.07
N CYS A 137 -3.80 5.92 14.56
CA CYS A 137 -2.55 5.37 14.05
C CYS A 137 -2.80 4.42 12.87
N VAL A 138 -1.79 4.34 12.02
CA VAL A 138 -1.76 3.41 10.90
C VAL A 138 -1.42 2.01 11.40
N ALA A 139 -2.22 1.02 11.00
CA ALA A 139 -1.93 -0.39 11.26
C ALA A 139 -0.95 -0.94 10.21
N TYR A 140 -0.20 -1.98 10.58
CA TYR A 140 0.75 -2.64 9.69
C TYR A 140 0.20 -3.99 9.20
N VAL A 141 0.28 -4.23 7.90
CA VAL A 141 0.08 -5.55 7.30
C VAL A 141 1.25 -5.85 6.37
N GLY A 142 1.96 -6.92 6.66
CA GLY A 142 3.13 -7.35 5.91
C GLY A 142 3.84 -8.52 6.58
N ARG A 143 4.94 -8.96 6.00
CA ARG A 143 5.73 -10.03 6.60
C ARG A 143 6.32 -9.60 7.93
N ARG A 144 6.47 -10.56 8.84
CA ARG A 144 7.19 -10.35 10.10
C ARG A 144 8.64 -9.96 9.84
N GLY A 145 9.27 -9.28 10.81
CA GLY A 145 10.70 -8.96 10.74
C GLY A 145 11.54 -10.21 10.52
N ALA A 146 12.49 -10.14 9.61
CA ALA A 146 13.35 -11.24 9.21
C ALA A 146 14.78 -10.77 8.92
N ALA A 147 15.75 -11.64 9.07
CA ALA A 147 17.14 -11.36 8.72
C ALA A 147 17.37 -11.36 7.20
N SER A 148 16.52 -12.07 6.45
CA SER A 148 16.60 -12.13 5.00
C SER A 148 15.48 -11.34 4.33
N PRO A 149 15.72 -10.68 3.19
CA PRO A 149 14.74 -9.82 2.52
C PRO A 149 13.61 -10.61 1.86
N ALA A 150 13.79 -11.91 1.62
CA ALA A 150 12.82 -12.76 0.96
C ALA A 150 12.80 -14.17 1.54
N THR A 151 11.68 -14.87 1.38
CA THR A 151 11.54 -16.27 1.72
C THR A 151 12.30 -17.13 0.69
N GLY A 152 13.21 -17.97 1.11
CA GLY A 152 13.98 -18.83 0.18
C GLY A 152 13.16 -19.93 -0.51
N LEU A 153 11.96 -20.24 -0.02
CA LEU A 153 11.06 -21.26 -0.55
C LEU A 153 9.81 -20.63 -1.19
N LEU A 154 9.49 -21.07 -2.41
CA LEU A 154 8.33 -20.60 -3.17
C LEU A 154 7.01 -20.87 -2.42
N SER A 155 6.87 -22.05 -1.81
CA SER A 155 5.66 -22.41 -1.05
C SER A 155 5.39 -21.44 0.09
N ARG A 156 6.42 -21.08 0.87
CA ARG A 156 6.32 -20.08 1.93
C ARG A 156 5.99 -18.69 1.38
N HIS A 157 6.59 -18.34 0.23
CA HIS A 157 6.28 -17.06 -0.41
C HIS A 157 4.80 -16.97 -0.76
N VAL A 158 4.25 -17.98 -1.41
CA VAL A 158 2.84 -18.02 -1.81
C VAL A 158 1.91 -17.97 -0.60
N GLU A 159 2.19 -18.76 0.43
CA GLU A 159 1.42 -18.77 1.67
C GLU A 159 1.40 -17.39 2.35
N GLN A 160 2.57 -16.78 2.51
CA GLN A 160 2.69 -15.47 3.14
C GLN A 160 2.05 -14.36 2.30
N GLN A 161 2.17 -14.42 0.98
CA GLN A 161 1.54 -13.46 0.09
C GLN A 161 0.02 -13.51 0.20
N LYS A 162 -0.54 -14.73 0.18
CA LYS A 162 -1.97 -14.92 0.40
C LYS A 162 -2.41 -14.38 1.76
N TRP A 163 -1.66 -14.68 2.82
CA TRP A 163 -1.95 -14.17 4.17
C TRP A 163 -1.94 -12.63 4.23
N ILE A 164 -0.95 -11.96 3.61
CA ILE A 164 -0.88 -10.49 3.55
C ILE A 164 -2.14 -9.92 2.91
N VAL A 165 -2.54 -10.46 1.76
CA VAL A 165 -3.72 -10.00 1.03
C VAL A 165 -4.99 -10.24 1.85
N ASP A 166 -5.13 -11.41 2.46
CA ASP A 166 -6.26 -11.75 3.33
C ASP A 166 -6.37 -10.80 4.53
N GLN A 167 -5.27 -10.54 5.21
CA GLN A 167 -5.24 -9.62 6.37
C GLN A 167 -5.55 -8.19 5.97
N ALA A 168 -5.00 -7.73 4.85
CA ALA A 168 -5.24 -6.37 4.37
C ALA A 168 -6.70 -6.14 4.01
N LEU A 169 -7.35 -7.10 3.34
CA LEU A 169 -8.72 -6.93 2.84
C LEU A 169 -9.79 -7.22 3.90
N SER A 170 -9.63 -8.25 4.74
CA SER A 170 -10.71 -8.75 5.61
C SER A 170 -10.30 -9.08 7.04
N GLY A 171 -8.99 -9.16 7.34
CA GLY A 171 -8.52 -9.51 8.68
C GLY A 171 -8.86 -8.47 9.74
N GLU A 172 -9.05 -8.91 10.98
CA GLU A 172 -8.99 -8.03 12.13
C GLU A 172 -7.54 -7.57 12.33
N LEU A 173 -7.36 -6.27 12.51
CA LEU A 173 -6.04 -5.69 12.67
C LEU A 173 -5.74 -5.45 14.14
N ASP A 174 -4.67 -6.04 14.61
CA ASP A 174 -4.09 -5.69 15.89
C ASP A 174 -3.33 -4.36 15.77
N LYS A 175 -4.00 -3.26 16.11
CA LYS A 175 -3.46 -1.90 16.07
C LYS A 175 -2.24 -1.71 16.99
N LEU A 176 -2.04 -2.60 17.95
CA LEU A 176 -0.95 -2.57 18.92
C LEU A 176 0.14 -3.61 18.61
N ALA A 177 -0.08 -4.52 17.69
CA ALA A 177 0.93 -5.50 17.30
C ALA A 177 2.08 -4.80 16.58
N LEU A 178 3.03 -4.33 17.36
CA LEU A 178 4.34 -4.00 16.80
C LEU A 178 4.87 -5.23 16.07
N PRO A 179 5.43 -5.06 14.86
CA PRO A 179 5.93 -6.17 14.03
C PRO A 179 7.06 -7.00 14.67
N HIS A 180 7.35 -6.80 15.95
CA HIS A 180 8.42 -7.43 16.73
C HIS A 180 7.93 -8.36 17.84
N GLN A 181 6.63 -8.65 17.96
CA GLN A 181 6.20 -9.65 18.91
C GLN A 181 6.80 -11.01 18.54
N ARG A 182 7.52 -11.59 19.54
CA ARG A 182 8.20 -12.89 19.38
C ARG A 182 7.23 -13.94 18.86
N PRO A 183 7.65 -14.81 17.94
CA PRO A 183 6.85 -15.98 17.60
C PRO A 183 6.60 -16.77 18.89
N LYS A 184 5.36 -17.12 19.17
CA LYS A 184 5.08 -18.23 20.08
C LYS A 184 5.61 -19.46 19.36
N TYR A 185 6.69 -20.04 19.87
CA TYR A 185 7.22 -21.32 19.43
C TYR A 185 6.21 -22.42 19.70
#